data_89407f1fb3fa118bfb67c737adda2408
#
_entry.id   89407f1fb3fa118bfb67c737adda2408
#
_cell.length_a   1.000
_cell.length_b   1.000
_cell.length_c   1.000
_cell.angle_alpha   90.00
_cell.angle_beta   90.00
_cell.angle_gamma   90.00
#
_symmetry.space_group_name_H-M   'P 1'
#
loop_
_entity.id
_entity.type
_entity.pdbx_description
1 polymer ?
#
loop_
_entity_poly.entity_id
_entity_poly.type
_entity_poly.pdbx_seq_one_letter_code
_entity_poly.pdbx_strand_id
1 'polypeptide(L)'
;MLVILSAIVPVGFIILIGVIAGKILTVEVHSLSQITVYILAPALVIDGLYRTTLSASNIGLILLGFALISLVMVIVVEIMAYCLSLDDDTRKSLMAAAVMPNNGNMGLPVASFALGAAGLERAIIYMIGSSILLFGISPAYLLGKSFLSGFRLVFRLPLIWSIFIGISFQTFSFHLPLQLDKSVSYLGQAAIPLALIILGIQLSQQKLAIGKLELLGVCLRLLVAPLLAFAIGNSLGLTGMDLKILILQSAMPTAVNTVILVTEFGGSAALMARTVVVTTLASLLTIPFFLWLLKVYL
;
A
#
# COMPACT_ATOMS: atom_id res chain seq x y z
N MET A 1 -6.37 15.50 18.97
CA MET A 1 -4.89 15.54 18.80
C MET A 1 -4.23 14.30 19.42
N LEU A 2 -4.48 13.95 20.70
CA LEU A 2 -3.89 12.75 21.34
C LEU A 2 -4.13 11.43 20.57
N VAL A 3 -5.35 11.19 20.06
CA VAL A 3 -5.69 9.97 19.29
C VAL A 3 -4.90 9.86 17.98
N ILE A 4 -4.58 10.98 17.34
CA ILE A 4 -3.78 10.98 16.10
C ILE A 4 -2.30 10.69 16.42
N LEU A 5 -1.80 11.29 17.49
CA LEU A 5 -0.46 11.02 18.00
C LEU A 5 -0.32 9.54 18.41
N SER A 6 -1.30 8.98 19.12
CA SER A 6 -1.28 7.56 19.51
C SER A 6 -1.32 6.59 18.32
N ALA A 7 -1.80 7.02 17.17
CA ALA A 7 -1.77 6.20 15.96
C ALA A 7 -0.43 6.28 15.20
N ILE A 8 0.21 7.46 15.18
CA ILE A 8 1.39 7.72 14.36
C ILE A 8 2.70 7.51 15.10
N VAL A 9 2.74 7.85 16.39
CA VAL A 9 3.95 7.67 17.21
C VAL A 9 4.44 6.22 17.22
N PRO A 10 3.59 5.19 17.42
CA PRO A 10 4.04 3.80 17.34
C PRO A 10 4.61 3.43 15.96
N VAL A 11 3.96 3.87 14.88
CA VAL A 11 4.43 3.65 13.51
C VAL A 11 5.81 4.30 13.31
N GLY A 12 5.94 5.57 13.65
CA GLY A 12 7.21 6.31 13.55
C GLY A 12 8.31 5.72 14.42
N PHE A 13 7.97 5.24 15.63
CA PHE A 13 8.91 4.58 16.52
C PHE A 13 9.47 3.28 15.94
N ILE A 14 8.63 2.43 15.36
CA ILE A 14 9.08 1.18 14.74
C ILE A 14 9.91 1.47 13.48
N ILE A 15 9.53 2.48 12.67
CA ILE A 15 10.33 2.93 11.53
C ILE A 15 11.71 3.42 12.01
N LEU A 16 11.77 4.19 13.08
CA LEU A 16 13.02 4.67 13.66
C LEU A 16 13.93 3.52 14.10
N ILE A 17 13.38 2.49 14.76
CA ILE A 17 14.09 1.25 15.08
C ILE A 17 14.68 0.64 13.80
N GLY A 18 13.89 0.57 12.72
CA GLY A 18 14.35 0.09 11.42
C GLY A 18 15.49 0.94 10.83
N VAL A 19 15.41 2.27 10.94
CA VAL A 19 16.50 3.18 10.51
C VAL A 19 17.78 2.93 11.30
N ILE A 20 17.69 2.75 12.62
CA ILE A 20 18.84 2.43 13.48
C ILE A 20 19.41 1.06 13.10
N ALA A 21 18.55 0.05 12.95
CA ALA A 21 18.97 -1.30 12.54
C ALA A 21 19.69 -1.28 11.17
N GLY A 22 19.20 -0.52 10.20
CA GLY A 22 19.83 -0.41 8.88
C GLY A 22 21.19 0.31 8.87
N LYS A 23 21.51 1.07 9.94
CA LYS A 23 22.83 1.71 10.12
C LYS A 23 23.82 0.85 10.90
N ILE A 24 23.34 -0.01 11.78
CA ILE A 24 24.18 -0.77 12.73
C ILE A 24 24.35 -2.22 12.29
N LEU A 25 23.30 -2.81 11.69
CA LEU A 25 23.29 -4.22 11.32
C LEU A 25 23.50 -4.38 9.81
N THR A 26 24.19 -5.45 9.43
CA THR A 26 24.27 -5.91 8.05
C THR A 26 23.05 -6.78 7.74
N VAL A 27 21.94 -6.14 7.37
CA VAL A 27 20.67 -6.83 7.12
C VAL A 27 20.41 -6.90 5.61
N GLU A 28 20.17 -8.08 5.10
CA GLU A 28 19.73 -8.27 3.74
C GLU A 28 18.22 -8.02 3.63
N VAL A 29 17.86 -6.82 3.16
CA VAL A 29 16.47 -6.36 3.04
C VAL A 29 15.64 -7.27 2.13
N HIS A 30 16.28 -7.84 1.08
CA HIS A 30 15.59 -8.71 0.13
C HIS A 30 15.03 -9.97 0.81
N SER A 31 15.82 -10.64 1.64
CA SER A 31 15.39 -11.84 2.39
C SER A 31 14.25 -11.53 3.36
N LEU A 32 14.32 -10.41 4.10
CA LEU A 32 13.24 -9.99 4.98
C LEU A 32 11.96 -9.67 4.20
N SER A 33 12.09 -8.99 3.05
CA SER A 33 10.96 -8.70 2.17
C SER A 33 10.31 -9.97 1.61
N GLN A 34 11.12 -10.97 1.24
CA GLN A 34 10.61 -12.27 0.80
C GLN A 34 9.81 -12.96 1.91
N ILE A 35 10.32 -13.05 3.12
CA ILE A 35 9.58 -13.62 4.27
C ILE A 35 8.25 -12.88 4.45
N THR A 36 8.27 -11.55 4.39
CA THR A 36 7.05 -10.75 4.54
C THR A 36 6.04 -11.02 3.43
N VAL A 37 6.46 -11.04 2.17
CA VAL A 37 5.56 -11.17 1.00
C VAL A 37 5.07 -12.62 0.81
N TYR A 38 5.92 -13.63 1.08
CA TYR A 38 5.61 -15.02 0.79
C TYR A 38 5.04 -15.80 1.98
N ILE A 39 5.22 -15.31 3.21
CA ILE A 39 4.77 -16.01 4.43
C ILE A 39 3.84 -15.12 5.26
N LEU A 40 4.31 -13.96 5.71
CA LEU A 40 3.60 -13.18 6.72
C LEU A 40 2.38 -12.45 6.16
N ALA A 41 2.49 -11.83 4.98
CA ALA A 41 1.35 -11.16 4.35
C ALA A 41 0.26 -12.14 3.90
N PRO A 42 0.56 -13.31 3.30
CA PRO A 42 -0.41 -14.37 3.10
C PRO A 42 -1.12 -14.81 4.39
N ALA A 43 -0.38 -15.03 5.48
CA ALA A 43 -0.97 -15.38 6.76
C ALA A 43 -1.90 -14.28 7.31
N LEU A 44 -1.50 -13.00 7.17
CA LEU A 44 -2.32 -11.85 7.55
C LEU A 44 -3.62 -11.79 6.73
N VAL A 45 -3.56 -12.06 5.44
CA VAL A 45 -4.73 -12.07 4.55
C VAL A 45 -5.65 -13.23 4.90
N ILE A 46 -5.11 -14.44 5.14
CA ILE A 46 -5.92 -15.60 5.57
C ILE A 46 -6.63 -15.29 6.89
N ASP A 47 -5.91 -14.82 7.92
CA ASP A 47 -6.49 -14.51 9.22
C ASP A 47 -7.53 -13.40 9.12
N GLY A 48 -7.23 -12.33 8.37
CA GLY A 48 -8.13 -11.20 8.15
C GLY A 48 -9.42 -11.58 7.43
N LEU A 49 -9.34 -12.38 6.35
CA LEU A 49 -10.51 -12.82 5.59
C LEU A 49 -11.29 -13.93 6.30
N TYR A 50 -10.61 -14.83 7.02
CA TYR A 50 -11.26 -15.84 7.83
C TYR A 50 -12.15 -15.24 8.92
N ARG A 51 -11.72 -14.12 9.52
CA ARG A 51 -12.44 -13.42 10.59
C ARG A 51 -13.30 -12.26 10.08
N THR A 52 -13.32 -12.02 8.77
CA THR A 52 -14.01 -10.84 8.23
C THR A 52 -15.51 -10.90 8.48
N THR A 53 -16.06 -9.75 8.87
CA THR A 53 -17.50 -9.52 9.01
C THR A 53 -18.06 -8.70 7.84
N LEU A 54 -17.21 -8.36 6.86
CA LEU A 54 -17.59 -7.53 5.72
C LEU A 54 -18.50 -8.29 4.76
N SER A 55 -19.52 -7.61 4.28
CA SER A 55 -20.35 -8.12 3.21
C SER A 55 -19.59 -8.14 1.89
N ALA A 56 -19.97 -9.02 0.97
CA ALA A 56 -19.42 -9.04 -0.39
C ALA A 56 -19.57 -7.69 -1.10
N SER A 57 -20.64 -6.95 -0.79
CA SER A 57 -20.88 -5.60 -1.33
C SER A 57 -19.82 -4.61 -0.83
N ASN A 58 -19.51 -4.59 0.47
CA ASN A 58 -18.47 -3.70 1.03
C ASN A 58 -17.10 -3.99 0.42
N ILE A 59 -16.74 -5.29 0.32
CA ILE A 59 -15.49 -5.74 -0.33
C ILE A 59 -15.46 -5.24 -1.78
N GLY A 60 -16.53 -5.47 -2.54
CA GLY A 60 -16.64 -5.07 -3.95
C GLY A 60 -16.53 -3.55 -4.12
N LEU A 61 -17.17 -2.76 -3.27
CA LEU A 61 -17.14 -1.29 -3.36
C LEU A 61 -15.75 -0.72 -3.00
N ILE A 62 -15.04 -1.28 -2.01
CA ILE A 62 -13.67 -0.86 -1.69
C ILE A 62 -12.72 -1.17 -2.86
N LEU A 63 -12.82 -2.36 -3.46
CA LEU A 63 -12.00 -2.73 -4.62
C LEU A 63 -12.34 -1.89 -5.86
N LEU A 64 -13.63 -1.63 -6.11
CA LEU A 64 -14.07 -0.75 -7.19
C LEU A 64 -13.58 0.69 -6.98
N GLY A 65 -13.69 1.21 -5.76
CA GLY A 65 -13.17 2.53 -5.39
C GLY A 65 -11.67 2.63 -5.66
N PHE A 66 -10.88 1.63 -5.23
CA PHE A 66 -9.45 1.55 -5.52
C PHE A 66 -9.18 1.53 -7.04
N ALA A 67 -9.90 0.71 -7.80
CA ALA A 67 -9.71 0.60 -9.25
C ALA A 67 -10.02 1.91 -9.98
N LEU A 68 -11.11 2.60 -9.61
CA LEU A 68 -11.47 3.90 -10.19
C LEU A 68 -10.46 4.99 -9.83
N ILE A 69 -10.00 5.06 -8.56
CA ILE A 69 -8.95 5.99 -8.16
C ILE A 69 -7.68 5.75 -8.98
N SER A 70 -7.26 4.49 -9.12
CA SER A 70 -6.06 4.12 -9.88
C SER A 70 -6.20 4.50 -11.35
N LEU A 71 -7.36 4.25 -11.96
CA LEU A 71 -7.64 4.61 -13.35
C LEU A 71 -7.59 6.13 -13.56
N VAL A 72 -8.24 6.90 -12.69
CA VAL A 72 -8.22 8.38 -12.80
C VAL A 72 -6.81 8.90 -12.58
N MET A 73 -6.05 8.34 -11.62
CA MET A 73 -4.64 8.72 -11.40
C MET A 73 -3.77 8.42 -12.62
N VAL A 74 -3.97 7.29 -13.30
CA VAL A 74 -3.28 6.99 -14.57
C VAL A 74 -3.57 8.08 -15.61
N ILE A 75 -4.85 8.44 -15.80
CA ILE A 75 -5.26 9.47 -16.75
C ILE A 75 -4.62 10.84 -16.38
N VAL A 76 -4.65 11.23 -15.11
CA VAL A 76 -4.04 12.47 -14.64
C VAL A 76 -2.55 12.51 -14.94
N VAL A 77 -1.81 11.42 -14.65
CA VAL A 77 -0.36 11.35 -14.92
C VAL A 77 -0.06 11.40 -16.41
N GLU A 78 -0.83 10.69 -17.26
CA GLU A 78 -0.64 10.73 -18.72
C GLU A 78 -0.87 12.13 -19.29
N ILE A 79 -1.93 12.83 -18.85
CA ILE A 79 -2.18 14.22 -19.25
C ILE A 79 -1.01 15.12 -18.80
N MET A 80 -0.55 14.98 -17.56
CA MET A 80 0.57 15.77 -17.05
C MET A 80 1.87 15.47 -17.78
N ALA A 81 2.16 14.20 -18.07
CA ALA A 81 3.34 13.80 -18.82
C ALA A 81 3.32 14.40 -20.24
N TYR A 82 2.17 14.40 -20.90
CA TYR A 82 1.99 15.06 -22.20
C TYR A 82 2.18 16.57 -22.12
N CYS A 83 1.53 17.25 -21.18
CA CYS A 83 1.63 18.71 -21.01
C CYS A 83 3.06 19.18 -20.65
N LEU A 84 3.79 18.36 -19.88
CA LEU A 84 5.17 18.67 -19.45
C LEU A 84 6.22 18.11 -20.40
N SER A 85 5.83 17.44 -21.51
CA SER A 85 6.71 16.80 -22.49
C SER A 85 7.77 15.91 -21.83
N LEU A 86 7.33 15.08 -20.87
CA LEU A 86 8.23 14.17 -20.14
C LEU A 86 8.73 13.06 -21.06
N ASP A 87 10.01 12.70 -20.93
CA ASP A 87 10.55 11.50 -21.54
C ASP A 87 9.92 10.22 -20.97
N ASP A 88 10.04 9.11 -21.69
CA ASP A 88 9.37 7.84 -21.35
C ASP A 88 9.77 7.30 -19.97
N ASP A 89 11.05 7.39 -19.60
CA ASP A 89 11.54 6.90 -18.30
C ASP A 89 11.02 7.76 -17.14
N THR A 90 10.98 9.06 -17.31
CA THR A 90 10.40 9.99 -16.32
C THR A 90 8.90 9.78 -16.19
N ARG A 91 8.18 9.61 -17.33
CA ARG A 91 6.74 9.32 -17.36
C ARG A 91 6.41 8.03 -16.60
N LYS A 92 7.13 6.92 -16.89
CA LYS A 92 6.97 5.63 -16.23
C LYS A 92 7.23 5.72 -14.72
N SER A 93 8.28 6.44 -14.32
CA SER A 93 8.61 6.65 -12.91
C SER A 93 7.54 7.48 -12.19
N LEU A 94 7.06 8.56 -12.79
CA LEU A 94 5.99 9.38 -12.23
C LEU A 94 4.68 8.58 -12.12
N MET A 95 4.37 7.74 -13.12
CA MET A 95 3.23 6.83 -13.11
C MET A 95 3.31 5.87 -11.92
N ALA A 96 4.44 5.17 -11.78
CA ALA A 96 4.65 4.25 -10.66
C ALA A 96 4.55 4.97 -9.31
N ALA A 97 5.15 6.16 -9.19
CA ALA A 97 5.11 6.95 -7.97
C ALA A 97 3.70 7.38 -7.57
N ALA A 98 2.91 7.84 -8.53
CA ALA A 98 1.59 8.42 -8.28
C ALA A 98 0.49 7.35 -8.07
N VAL A 99 0.60 6.20 -8.74
CA VAL A 99 -0.49 5.20 -8.77
C VAL A 99 -0.30 4.09 -7.73
N MET A 100 0.93 3.82 -7.28
CA MET A 100 1.22 2.68 -6.41
C MET A 100 1.47 3.09 -4.95
N PRO A 101 0.45 3.02 -4.09
CA PRO A 101 0.59 3.34 -2.67
C PRO A 101 1.30 2.25 -1.87
N ASN A 102 1.99 2.64 -0.81
CA ASN A 102 2.64 1.72 0.13
C ASN A 102 1.64 1.15 1.17
N ASN A 103 0.62 0.45 0.67
CA ASN A 103 -0.44 -0.09 1.52
C ASN A 103 0.04 -1.23 2.42
N GLY A 104 0.93 -2.11 1.94
CA GLY A 104 1.44 -3.23 2.72
C GLY A 104 2.30 -2.77 3.90
N ASN A 105 3.42 -2.06 3.60
CA ASN A 105 4.39 -1.73 4.65
C ASN A 105 3.98 -0.55 5.53
N MET A 106 3.14 0.35 5.06
CA MET A 106 2.72 1.53 5.83
C MET A 106 1.20 1.59 6.05
N GLY A 107 0.41 1.26 5.03
CA GLY A 107 -1.04 1.39 5.10
C GLY A 107 -1.69 0.46 6.12
N LEU A 108 -1.30 -0.81 6.19
CA LEU A 108 -1.82 -1.77 7.17
C LEU A 108 -1.48 -1.36 8.61
N PRO A 109 -0.20 -1.05 8.95
CA PRO A 109 0.15 -0.53 10.27
C PRO A 109 -0.65 0.71 10.67
N VAL A 110 -0.69 1.72 9.80
CA VAL A 110 -1.42 2.97 10.07
C VAL A 110 -2.91 2.71 10.29
N ALA A 111 -3.54 1.87 9.46
CA ALA A 111 -4.94 1.50 9.63
C ALA A 111 -5.18 0.75 10.96
N SER A 112 -4.29 -0.17 11.31
CA SER A 112 -4.37 -0.93 12.57
C SER A 112 -4.28 -0.02 13.79
N PHE A 113 -3.30 0.88 13.84
CA PHE A 113 -3.11 1.78 14.98
C PHE A 113 -4.13 2.91 15.04
N ALA A 114 -4.59 3.43 13.88
CA ALA A 114 -5.51 4.56 13.84
C ALA A 114 -6.99 4.17 13.94
N LEU A 115 -7.37 3.03 13.35
CA LEU A 115 -8.78 2.62 13.17
C LEU A 115 -9.07 1.22 13.73
N GLY A 116 -8.08 0.60 14.38
CA GLY A 116 -8.22 -0.71 15.03
C GLY A 116 -8.48 -1.86 14.06
N ALA A 117 -9.04 -2.98 14.59
CA ALA A 117 -9.28 -4.19 13.82
C ALA A 117 -10.21 -3.96 12.62
N ALA A 118 -11.28 -3.18 12.78
CA ALA A 118 -12.23 -2.88 11.70
C ALA A 118 -11.58 -2.08 10.55
N GLY A 119 -10.63 -1.20 10.87
CA GLY A 119 -9.83 -0.49 9.87
C GLY A 119 -8.84 -1.41 9.18
N LEU A 120 -8.15 -2.26 9.93
CA LEU A 120 -7.18 -3.23 9.39
C LEU A 120 -7.84 -4.20 8.41
N GLU A 121 -9.01 -4.74 8.74
CA GLU A 121 -9.79 -5.64 7.90
C GLU A 121 -10.03 -5.05 6.50
N ARG A 122 -10.50 -3.82 6.43
CA ARG A 122 -10.76 -3.08 5.18
C ARG A 122 -9.47 -2.69 4.45
N ALA A 123 -8.43 -2.37 5.21
CA ALA A 123 -7.11 -2.06 4.64
C ALA A 123 -6.49 -3.27 3.94
N ILE A 124 -6.72 -4.48 4.45
CA ILE A 124 -6.32 -5.74 3.79
C ILE A 124 -7.02 -5.85 2.43
N ILE A 125 -8.33 -5.57 2.34
CA ILE A 125 -9.06 -5.59 1.06
C ILE A 125 -8.45 -4.58 0.06
N TYR A 126 -8.20 -3.35 0.51
CA TYR A 126 -7.55 -2.34 -0.33
C TYR A 126 -6.15 -2.79 -0.79
N MET A 127 -5.35 -3.37 0.12
CA MET A 127 -4.02 -3.89 -0.18
C MET A 127 -4.07 -5.00 -1.23
N ILE A 128 -5.07 -5.87 -1.21
CA ILE A 128 -5.28 -6.89 -2.24
C ILE A 128 -5.39 -6.24 -3.63
N GLY A 129 -6.25 -5.23 -3.78
CA GLY A 129 -6.39 -4.47 -5.03
C GLY A 129 -5.07 -3.84 -5.47
N SER A 130 -4.36 -3.19 -4.55
CA SER A 130 -3.07 -2.55 -4.86
C SER A 130 -1.96 -3.55 -5.20
N SER A 131 -1.99 -4.75 -4.63
CA SER A 131 -1.03 -5.81 -4.94
C SER A 131 -1.26 -6.39 -6.35
N ILE A 132 -2.51 -6.54 -6.78
CA ILE A 132 -2.85 -6.92 -8.15
C ILE A 132 -2.33 -5.87 -9.15
N LEU A 133 -2.50 -4.60 -8.83
CA LEU A 133 -1.98 -3.50 -9.64
C LEU A 133 -0.46 -3.52 -9.69
N LEU A 134 0.21 -3.55 -8.52
CA LEU A 134 1.66 -3.45 -8.40
C LEU A 134 2.40 -4.62 -9.07
N PHE A 135 1.98 -5.85 -8.80
CA PHE A 135 2.70 -7.05 -9.25
C PHE A 135 2.12 -7.68 -10.52
N GLY A 136 0.90 -7.31 -10.92
CA GLY A 136 0.23 -7.84 -12.10
C GLY A 136 0.19 -6.84 -13.25
N ILE A 137 -0.54 -5.76 -13.08
CA ILE A 137 -0.85 -4.82 -14.17
C ILE A 137 0.36 -3.95 -14.52
N SER A 138 1.07 -3.45 -13.50
CA SER A 138 2.14 -2.48 -13.70
C SER A 138 3.35 -3.00 -14.49
N PRO A 139 3.84 -4.25 -14.28
CA PRO A 139 4.89 -4.79 -15.14
C PRO A 139 4.49 -4.84 -16.62
N ALA A 140 3.22 -5.20 -16.91
CA ALA A 140 2.73 -5.24 -18.28
C ALA A 140 2.67 -3.83 -18.90
N TYR A 141 2.19 -2.84 -18.14
CA TYR A 141 2.16 -1.44 -18.56
C TYR A 141 3.58 -0.90 -18.85
N LEU A 142 4.52 -1.08 -17.94
CA LEU A 142 5.89 -0.57 -18.07
C LEU A 142 6.64 -1.19 -19.27
N LEU A 143 6.34 -2.47 -19.58
CA LEU A 143 6.89 -3.18 -20.74
C LEU A 143 6.14 -2.89 -22.05
N GLY A 144 5.07 -2.11 -22.05
CA GLY A 144 4.20 -1.92 -23.23
C GLY A 144 3.53 -3.22 -23.71
N LYS A 145 3.35 -4.21 -22.81
CA LYS A 145 2.72 -5.50 -23.10
C LYS A 145 1.23 -5.49 -22.80
N SER A 146 0.49 -6.45 -23.38
CA SER A 146 -0.94 -6.63 -23.13
C SER A 146 -1.20 -6.90 -21.62
N PHE A 147 -2.31 -6.36 -21.11
CA PHE A 147 -2.80 -6.61 -19.73
C PHE A 147 -2.98 -8.11 -19.42
N LEU A 148 -3.30 -8.95 -20.41
CA LEU A 148 -3.40 -10.39 -20.22
C LEU A 148 -2.07 -11.03 -19.75
N SER A 149 -0.94 -10.51 -20.19
CA SER A 149 0.36 -11.01 -19.75
C SER A 149 0.63 -10.72 -18.27
N GLY A 150 0.14 -9.59 -17.75
CA GLY A 150 0.19 -9.23 -16.34
C GLY A 150 -0.69 -10.15 -15.46
N PHE A 151 -1.84 -10.56 -15.96
CA PHE A 151 -2.77 -11.42 -15.22
C PHE A 151 -2.13 -12.78 -14.82
N ARG A 152 -1.29 -13.35 -15.69
CA ARG A 152 -0.58 -14.60 -15.38
C ARG A 152 0.41 -14.44 -14.21
N LEU A 153 1.01 -13.25 -14.02
CA LEU A 153 1.91 -12.95 -12.91
C LEU A 153 1.17 -12.88 -11.58
N VAL A 154 -0.06 -12.35 -11.59
CA VAL A 154 -0.91 -12.25 -10.38
C VAL A 154 -1.13 -13.61 -9.74
N PHE A 155 -1.41 -14.65 -10.51
CA PHE A 155 -1.64 -16.01 -10.01
C PHE A 155 -0.38 -16.70 -9.44
N ARG A 156 0.81 -16.12 -9.64
CA ARG A 156 2.06 -16.60 -9.01
C ARG A 156 2.26 -16.04 -7.60
N LEU A 157 1.49 -15.04 -7.22
CA LEU A 157 1.60 -14.42 -5.89
C LEU A 157 0.91 -15.29 -4.83
N PRO A 158 1.60 -15.67 -3.75
CA PRO A 158 0.97 -16.38 -2.62
C PRO A 158 -0.20 -15.62 -2.02
N LEU A 159 -0.16 -14.30 -2.07
CA LEU A 159 -1.23 -13.42 -1.61
C LEU A 159 -2.58 -13.71 -2.28
N ILE A 160 -2.58 -14.05 -3.58
CA ILE A 160 -3.81 -14.37 -4.31
C ILE A 160 -4.41 -15.69 -3.82
N TRP A 161 -3.57 -16.69 -3.58
CA TRP A 161 -4.02 -17.98 -3.03
C TRP A 161 -4.52 -17.84 -1.59
N SER A 162 -3.91 -16.96 -0.81
CA SER A 162 -4.37 -16.67 0.56
C SER A 162 -5.78 -16.06 0.60
N ILE A 163 -6.18 -15.32 -0.44
CA ILE A 163 -7.55 -14.81 -0.57
C ILE A 163 -8.55 -15.98 -0.71
N PHE A 164 -8.27 -16.90 -1.64
CA PHE A 164 -9.13 -18.06 -1.85
C PHE A 164 -9.22 -18.93 -0.60
N ILE A 165 -8.09 -19.16 0.08
CA ILE A 165 -8.04 -19.93 1.34
C ILE A 165 -8.87 -19.24 2.43
N GLY A 166 -8.64 -17.94 2.67
CA GLY A 166 -9.34 -17.18 3.71
C GLY A 166 -10.84 -17.12 3.50
N ILE A 167 -11.29 -16.83 2.26
CA ILE A 167 -12.71 -16.82 1.91
C ILE A 167 -13.32 -18.23 2.04
N SER A 168 -12.61 -19.28 1.62
CA SER A 168 -13.09 -20.65 1.74
C SER A 168 -13.29 -21.03 3.22
N PHE A 169 -12.34 -20.71 4.08
CA PHE A 169 -12.45 -20.99 5.52
C PHE A 169 -13.62 -20.25 6.15
N GLN A 170 -13.85 -19.00 5.78
CA GLN A 170 -15.01 -18.23 6.23
C GLN A 170 -16.32 -18.83 5.75
N THR A 171 -16.45 -19.08 4.43
CA THR A 171 -17.70 -19.52 3.79
C THR A 171 -18.14 -20.91 4.29
N PHE A 172 -17.19 -21.82 4.44
CA PHE A 172 -17.47 -23.19 4.91
C PHE A 172 -17.40 -23.33 6.43
N SER A 173 -17.20 -22.23 7.17
CA SER A 173 -17.02 -22.22 8.64
C SER A 173 -15.97 -23.26 9.09
N PHE A 174 -14.89 -23.40 8.29
CA PHE A 174 -13.87 -24.40 8.54
C PHE A 174 -12.96 -23.96 9.70
N HIS A 175 -12.93 -24.75 10.77
CA HIS A 175 -12.06 -24.50 11.92
C HIS A 175 -10.77 -25.29 11.79
N LEU A 176 -9.64 -24.58 11.83
CA LEU A 176 -8.34 -25.23 11.81
C LEU A 176 -8.11 -26.01 13.12
N PRO A 177 -7.77 -27.32 13.04
CA PRO A 177 -7.54 -28.14 14.23
C PRO A 177 -6.25 -27.72 14.95
N LEU A 178 -6.10 -28.18 16.21
CA LEU A 178 -4.86 -28.05 17.00
C LEU A 178 -4.37 -26.58 17.17
N GLN A 179 -5.28 -25.63 17.19
CA GLN A 179 -4.98 -24.19 17.33
C GLN A 179 -4.08 -23.61 16.19
N LEU A 180 -4.11 -24.23 15.00
CA LEU A 180 -3.37 -23.72 13.84
C LEU A 180 -3.85 -22.32 13.41
N ASP A 181 -5.11 -21.98 13.70
CA ASP A 181 -5.66 -20.62 13.54
C ASP A 181 -4.85 -19.58 14.32
N LYS A 182 -4.41 -19.90 15.55
CA LYS A 182 -3.53 -19.03 16.33
C LYS A 182 -2.15 -18.87 15.70
N SER A 183 -1.60 -19.96 15.15
CA SER A 183 -0.30 -19.90 14.46
C SER A 183 -0.35 -19.01 13.24
N VAL A 184 -1.41 -19.11 12.42
CA VAL A 184 -1.65 -18.23 11.28
C VAL A 184 -1.81 -16.78 11.74
N SER A 185 -2.56 -16.55 12.82
CA SER A 185 -2.75 -15.20 13.38
C SER A 185 -1.43 -14.60 13.88
N TYR A 186 -0.56 -15.35 14.57
CA TYR A 186 0.74 -14.86 15.02
C TYR A 186 1.67 -14.51 13.85
N LEU A 187 1.71 -15.33 12.80
CA LEU A 187 2.44 -15.03 11.59
C LEU A 187 1.90 -13.75 10.91
N GLY A 188 0.58 -13.63 10.81
CA GLY A 188 -0.07 -12.45 10.25
C GLY A 188 0.23 -11.18 11.05
N GLN A 189 0.16 -11.25 12.38
CA GLN A 189 0.48 -10.11 13.25
C GLN A 189 1.95 -9.67 13.14
N ALA A 190 2.89 -10.59 12.90
CA ALA A 190 4.29 -10.28 12.70
C ALA A 190 4.56 -9.50 11.40
N ALA A 191 3.66 -9.57 10.40
CA ALA A 191 3.79 -8.82 9.16
C ALA A 191 3.86 -7.30 9.39
N ILE A 192 3.04 -6.78 10.30
CA ILE A 192 2.90 -5.34 10.56
C ILE A 192 4.20 -4.71 11.08
N PRO A 193 4.78 -5.16 12.21
CA PRO A 193 6.02 -4.57 12.72
C PRO A 193 7.22 -4.83 11.81
N LEU A 194 7.31 -6.01 11.19
CA LEU A 194 8.42 -6.32 10.28
C LEU A 194 8.40 -5.43 9.04
N ALA A 195 7.22 -5.16 8.47
CA ALA A 195 7.07 -4.25 7.33
C ALA A 195 7.56 -2.82 7.65
N LEU A 196 7.28 -2.31 8.86
CA LEU A 196 7.78 -0.99 9.30
C LEU A 196 9.29 -0.99 9.56
N ILE A 197 9.84 -2.06 10.09
CA ILE A 197 11.30 -2.22 10.27
C ILE A 197 11.98 -2.22 8.90
N ILE A 198 11.48 -3.00 7.95
CA ILE A 198 12.00 -3.04 6.57
C ILE A 198 11.95 -1.63 5.94
N LEU A 199 10.83 -0.93 6.08
CA LEU A 199 10.69 0.45 5.60
C LEU A 199 11.77 1.36 6.21
N GLY A 200 12.00 1.27 7.51
CA GLY A 200 13.04 2.04 8.19
C GLY A 200 14.45 1.72 7.69
N ILE A 201 14.79 0.44 7.51
CA ILE A 201 16.08 0.01 6.96
C ILE A 201 16.25 0.58 5.54
N GLN A 202 15.24 0.48 4.69
CA GLN A 202 15.27 1.00 3.32
C GLN A 202 15.47 2.52 3.29
N LEU A 203 14.78 3.26 4.17
CA LEU A 203 14.96 4.72 4.30
C LEU A 203 16.38 5.10 4.74
N SER A 204 17.01 4.31 5.60
CA SER A 204 18.38 4.57 6.08
C SER A 204 19.45 4.47 4.99
N GLN A 205 19.17 3.73 3.93
CA GLN A 205 20.09 3.46 2.82
C GLN A 205 19.94 4.47 1.66
N GLN A 206 18.92 5.32 1.70
CA GLN A 206 18.60 6.23 0.60
C GLN A 206 19.10 7.65 0.89
N LYS A 207 19.48 8.36 -0.18
CA LYS A 207 19.84 9.79 -0.10
C LYS A 207 18.61 10.65 -0.35
N LEU A 208 18.40 11.63 0.54
CA LEU A 208 17.36 12.64 0.36
C LEU A 208 17.81 13.61 -0.72
N ALA A 209 17.05 13.72 -1.80
CA ALA A 209 17.20 14.77 -2.79
C ALA A 209 15.81 15.19 -3.29
N ILE A 210 15.53 16.47 -3.28
CA ILE A 210 14.22 17.04 -3.58
C ILE A 210 14.35 17.90 -4.85
N GLY A 211 13.65 17.48 -5.90
CA GLY A 211 13.52 18.21 -7.15
C GLY A 211 12.04 18.45 -7.51
N LYS A 212 11.79 19.07 -8.64
CA LYS A 212 10.44 19.39 -9.11
C LYS A 212 9.59 18.13 -9.37
N LEU A 213 10.20 17.07 -9.87
CA LEU A 213 9.50 15.81 -10.18
C LEU A 213 9.16 15.04 -8.92
N GLU A 214 10.04 15.03 -7.92
CA GLU A 214 9.76 14.44 -6.61
C GLU A 214 8.61 15.18 -5.91
N LEU A 215 8.60 16.52 -5.95
CA LEU A 215 7.50 17.34 -5.40
C LEU A 215 6.18 17.09 -6.16
N LEU A 216 6.24 16.93 -7.48
CA LEU A 216 5.08 16.55 -8.28
C LEU A 216 4.53 15.18 -7.85
N GLY A 217 5.42 14.19 -7.63
CA GLY A 217 5.06 12.88 -7.08
C GLY A 217 4.39 12.99 -5.70
N VAL A 218 4.92 13.84 -4.81
CA VAL A 218 4.31 14.14 -3.49
C VAL A 218 2.90 14.69 -3.66
N CYS A 219 2.72 15.71 -4.51
CA CYS A 219 1.43 16.33 -4.74
C CYS A 219 0.40 15.32 -5.27
N LEU A 220 0.76 14.57 -6.30
CA LEU A 220 -0.11 13.55 -6.90
C LEU A 220 -0.47 12.44 -5.90
N ARG A 221 0.53 11.92 -5.18
CA ARG A 221 0.32 10.76 -4.30
C ARG A 221 -0.35 11.12 -2.98
N LEU A 222 0.07 12.22 -2.34
CA LEU A 222 -0.34 12.54 -0.98
C LEU A 222 -1.49 13.56 -0.90
N LEU A 223 -1.83 14.24 -2.01
CA LEU A 223 -2.94 15.20 -2.04
C LEU A 223 -3.99 14.80 -3.06
N VAL A 224 -3.63 14.62 -4.34
CA VAL A 224 -4.60 14.33 -5.40
C VAL A 224 -5.29 12.99 -5.17
N ALA A 225 -4.54 11.94 -4.89
CA ALA A 225 -5.11 10.60 -4.72
C ALA A 225 -6.12 10.50 -3.56
N PRO A 226 -5.88 11.01 -2.32
CA PRO A 226 -6.88 10.98 -1.27
C PRO A 226 -8.08 11.90 -1.53
N LEU A 227 -7.91 13.02 -2.25
CA LEU A 227 -9.04 13.85 -2.68
C LEU A 227 -9.93 13.13 -3.70
N LEU A 228 -9.33 12.43 -4.66
CA LEU A 228 -10.06 11.55 -5.58
C LEU A 228 -10.76 10.42 -4.83
N ALA A 229 -10.10 9.82 -3.83
CA ALA A 229 -10.70 8.79 -3.00
C ALA A 229 -11.94 9.30 -2.24
N PHE A 230 -11.90 10.52 -1.73
CA PHE A 230 -13.05 11.16 -1.12
C PHE A 230 -14.20 11.36 -2.13
N ALA A 231 -13.91 11.93 -3.31
CA ALA A 231 -14.93 12.19 -4.33
C ALA A 231 -15.54 10.88 -4.88
N ILE A 232 -14.69 9.90 -5.24
CA ILE A 232 -15.13 8.61 -5.78
C ILE A 232 -15.87 7.80 -4.72
N GLY A 233 -15.34 7.76 -3.48
CA GLY A 233 -15.99 7.03 -2.38
C GLY A 233 -17.40 7.54 -2.08
N ASN A 234 -17.59 8.86 -2.04
CA ASN A 234 -18.93 9.44 -1.89
C ASN A 234 -19.84 9.11 -3.09
N SER A 235 -19.33 9.18 -4.31
CA SER A 235 -20.10 8.83 -5.54
C SER A 235 -20.53 7.36 -5.56
N LEU A 236 -19.75 6.47 -4.95
CA LEU A 236 -20.08 5.06 -4.78
C LEU A 236 -21.00 4.79 -3.57
N GLY A 237 -21.37 5.82 -2.81
CA GLY A 237 -22.18 5.68 -1.61
C GLY A 237 -21.43 5.07 -0.41
N LEU A 238 -20.09 5.05 -0.42
CA LEU A 238 -19.30 4.60 0.72
C LEU A 238 -19.46 5.57 1.88
N THR A 239 -19.63 5.02 3.08
CA THR A 239 -19.80 5.81 4.32
C THR A 239 -19.00 5.18 5.46
N GLY A 240 -18.86 5.91 6.56
CA GLY A 240 -18.26 5.41 7.80
C GLY A 240 -16.86 4.84 7.60
N MET A 241 -16.61 3.61 8.09
CA MET A 241 -15.28 3.01 8.08
C MET A 241 -14.77 2.70 6.66
N ASP A 242 -15.66 2.34 5.73
CA ASP A 242 -15.30 1.99 4.36
C ASP A 242 -14.75 3.22 3.61
N LEU A 243 -15.41 4.37 3.75
CA LEU A 243 -14.94 5.64 3.18
C LEU A 243 -13.65 6.11 3.84
N LYS A 244 -13.55 6.00 5.18
CA LYS A 244 -12.34 6.36 5.92
C LYS A 244 -11.13 5.58 5.42
N ILE A 245 -11.27 4.28 5.23
CA ILE A 245 -10.18 3.42 4.75
C ILE A 245 -9.84 3.72 3.29
N LEU A 246 -10.83 3.94 2.42
CA LEU A 246 -10.57 4.28 1.03
C LEU A 246 -9.67 5.54 0.93
N ILE A 247 -10.01 6.58 1.71
CA ILE A 247 -9.23 7.83 1.76
C ILE A 247 -7.86 7.60 2.39
N LEU A 248 -7.81 6.95 3.56
CA LEU A 248 -6.57 6.74 4.30
C LEU A 248 -5.56 5.91 3.50
N GLN A 249 -5.99 4.81 2.90
CA GLN A 249 -5.11 3.98 2.06
C GLN A 249 -4.65 4.71 0.80
N SER A 250 -5.48 5.58 0.24
CA SER A 250 -5.11 6.44 -0.88
C SER A 250 -4.15 7.58 -0.47
N ALA A 251 -4.06 7.93 0.81
CA ALA A 251 -3.10 8.92 1.34
C ALA A 251 -1.74 8.30 1.71
N MET A 252 -1.54 7.00 1.50
CA MET A 252 -0.25 6.36 1.76
C MET A 252 0.80 6.83 0.75
N PRO A 253 2.09 6.93 1.17
CA PRO A 253 3.18 7.31 0.28
C PRO A 253 3.41 6.28 -0.82
N THR A 254 4.31 6.59 -1.72
CA THR A 254 4.70 5.68 -2.80
C THR A 254 5.28 4.37 -2.25
N ALA A 255 4.89 3.25 -2.84
CA ALA A 255 5.38 1.92 -2.45
C ALA A 255 6.88 1.78 -2.72
N VAL A 256 7.65 1.26 -1.75
CA VAL A 256 9.11 1.07 -1.91
C VAL A 256 9.44 0.08 -3.02
N ASN A 257 8.61 -0.96 -3.19
CA ASN A 257 8.80 -1.99 -4.23
C ASN A 257 8.73 -1.43 -5.66
N THR A 258 8.22 -0.21 -5.85
CA THR A 258 8.21 0.47 -7.16
C THR A 258 9.61 0.77 -7.67
N VAL A 259 10.61 0.92 -6.80
CA VAL A 259 12.01 1.10 -7.21
C VAL A 259 12.48 -0.13 -7.98
N ILE A 260 12.21 -1.34 -7.45
CA ILE A 260 12.56 -2.61 -8.09
C ILE A 260 11.81 -2.73 -9.42
N LEU A 261 10.51 -2.46 -9.39
CA LEU A 261 9.65 -2.54 -10.58
C LEU A 261 10.17 -1.66 -11.73
N VAL A 262 10.49 -0.39 -11.42
CA VAL A 262 11.01 0.56 -12.42
C VAL A 262 12.40 0.16 -12.90
N THR A 263 13.25 -0.41 -12.05
CA THR A 263 14.57 -0.90 -12.43
C THR A 263 14.48 -2.09 -13.38
N GLU A 264 13.55 -3.01 -13.17
CA GLU A 264 13.41 -4.23 -13.98
C GLU A 264 12.62 -4.00 -15.27
N PHE A 265 11.60 -3.13 -15.25
CA PHE A 265 10.64 -3.00 -16.34
C PHE A 265 10.69 -1.67 -17.08
N GLY A 266 11.62 -0.79 -16.72
CA GLY A 266 11.87 0.50 -17.37
C GLY A 266 11.38 1.69 -16.55
N GLY A 267 12.13 2.78 -16.66
CA GLY A 267 11.99 4.04 -15.95
C GLY A 267 13.28 4.45 -15.23
N SER A 268 13.26 5.62 -14.58
CA SER A 268 14.41 6.15 -13.83
C SER A 268 14.43 5.67 -12.39
N ALA A 269 15.22 4.62 -12.09
CA ALA A 269 15.39 4.08 -10.75
C ALA A 269 15.85 5.15 -9.74
N ALA A 270 16.71 6.08 -10.18
CA ALA A 270 17.22 7.17 -9.33
C ALA A 270 16.09 8.15 -8.93
N LEU A 271 15.25 8.57 -9.89
CA LEU A 271 14.08 9.40 -9.63
C LEU A 271 13.10 8.68 -8.69
N MET A 272 12.86 7.40 -8.97
CA MET A 272 11.93 6.59 -8.19
C MET A 272 12.37 6.45 -6.73
N ALA A 273 13.65 6.11 -6.49
CA ALA A 273 14.20 5.98 -5.14
C ALA A 273 14.06 7.30 -4.34
N ARG A 274 14.39 8.45 -4.96
CA ARG A 274 14.20 9.76 -4.32
C ARG A 274 12.72 10.07 -4.05
N THR A 275 11.83 9.79 -5.00
CA THR A 275 10.39 10.04 -4.84
C THR A 275 9.80 9.21 -3.71
N VAL A 276 10.20 7.94 -3.56
CA VAL A 276 9.80 7.09 -2.43
C VAL A 276 10.21 7.72 -1.10
N VAL A 277 11.46 8.17 -0.98
CA VAL A 277 11.94 8.81 0.28
C VAL A 277 11.15 10.09 0.57
N VAL A 278 11.04 10.98 -0.43
CA VAL A 278 10.38 12.28 -0.23
C VAL A 278 8.88 12.09 0.10
N THR A 279 8.17 11.20 -0.60
CA THR A 279 6.77 10.91 -0.31
C THR A 279 6.60 10.27 1.07
N THR A 280 7.51 9.37 1.48
CA THR A 280 7.44 8.74 2.81
C THR A 280 7.68 9.76 3.92
N LEU A 281 8.68 10.64 3.79
CA LEU A 281 8.91 11.69 4.78
C LEU A 281 7.76 12.70 4.82
N ALA A 282 7.25 13.14 3.67
CA ALA A 282 6.10 14.04 3.60
C ALA A 282 4.83 13.40 4.17
N SER A 283 4.67 12.09 4.06
CA SER A 283 3.52 11.37 4.60
C SER A 283 3.45 11.41 6.13
N LEU A 284 4.57 11.61 6.82
CA LEU A 284 4.58 11.81 8.28
C LEU A 284 3.82 13.07 8.71
N LEU A 285 3.61 14.02 7.80
CA LEU A 285 2.79 15.21 8.02
C LEU A 285 1.39 15.07 7.42
N THR A 286 1.26 14.48 6.23
CA THR A 286 -0.03 14.39 5.54
C THR A 286 -0.96 13.32 6.13
N ILE A 287 -0.43 12.19 6.61
CA ILE A 287 -1.26 11.16 7.26
C ILE A 287 -1.94 11.68 8.53
N PRO A 288 -1.21 12.34 9.48
CA PRO A 288 -1.85 13.01 10.62
C PRO A 288 -2.97 13.97 10.21
N PHE A 289 -2.73 14.76 9.17
CA PHE A 289 -3.71 15.71 8.63
C PHE A 289 -4.97 15.00 8.12
N PHE A 290 -4.83 13.93 7.31
CA PHE A 290 -5.98 13.16 6.85
C PHE A 290 -6.69 12.43 7.99
N LEU A 291 -5.98 11.86 8.95
CA LEU A 291 -6.60 11.25 10.13
C LEU A 291 -7.41 12.28 10.95
N TRP A 292 -6.93 13.52 11.05
CA TRP A 292 -7.66 14.59 11.67
C TRP A 292 -8.94 14.92 10.89
N LEU A 293 -8.85 15.09 9.57
CA LEU A 293 -10.01 15.31 8.70
C LEU A 293 -11.06 14.20 8.83
N LEU A 294 -10.62 12.94 8.76
CA LEU A 294 -11.49 11.76 8.88
C LEU A 294 -12.18 11.66 10.23
N LYS A 295 -11.58 12.20 11.29
CA LYS A 295 -12.17 12.22 12.63
C LYS A 295 -13.19 13.34 12.79
N VAL A 296 -12.98 14.49 12.14
CA VAL A 296 -13.83 15.68 12.31
C VAL A 296 -15.04 15.64 11.40
N TYR A 297 -14.91 15.12 10.18
CA TYR A 297 -15.93 15.24 9.13
C TYR A 297 -16.60 13.92 8.75
N LEU A 298 -16.06 12.80 9.15
CA LEU A 298 -16.58 11.45 8.89
C LEU A 298 -16.64 10.61 10.18
#